data_0be061c1efc9eafcc6e732965b6e9db2
#
_entry.id   0be061c1efc9eafcc6e732965b6e9db2
#
_cell.length_a   1.000
_cell.length_b   1.000
_cell.length_c   1.000
_cell.angle_alpha   90.00
_cell.angle_beta   90.00
_cell.angle_gamma   90.00
#
_symmetry.space_group_name_H-M   'P 1'
#
loop_
_entity.id
_entity.type
_entity.pdbx_description
1 polymer ?
#
loop_
_entity_poly.entity_id
_entity_poly.type
_entity_poly.pdbx_seq_one_letter_code
_entity_poly.pdbx_strand_id
1 'polypeptide(L)'
;MGRVPIGIEGLDKALHGGIPEGNVILISGSAGTGKTLIGLSFIYYGASKFNEPGVFVSTDQTPEELREEAKNFGWDLEELEKKNLLRLHHIDVTQEKDMVYLTKINDLAKEINAKRIVIDSLTTLTEFLSPMEIVEARGGKLFETLGSIVPVPMSETMIAKSVIIKILKKLKQTDCTCLVTSELPESGEWLSRDTVSEFLVDGVITLRPFKYARSDVDLLVVKLRYGDHSKDLHKISITDKGVEVKPAEKGVVI
;
A
#
# COMPACT_ATOMS: atom_id res chain seq x y z
N MET A 1 -6.99 21.53 0.13
CA MET A 1 -6.40 20.31 0.70
C MET A 1 -4.97 20.23 0.19
N GLY A 2 -3.98 20.02 1.08
CA GLY A 2 -2.58 19.89 0.67
C GLY A 2 -2.38 18.69 -0.26
N ARG A 3 -1.26 18.70 -0.98
CA ARG A 3 -0.84 17.57 -1.83
C ARG A 3 0.46 17.01 -1.30
N VAL A 4 0.56 15.72 -1.19
CA VAL A 4 1.74 14.97 -0.74
C VAL A 4 2.36 14.30 -1.96
N PRO A 5 3.50 14.80 -2.45
CA PRO A 5 4.18 14.20 -3.60
C PRO A 5 4.69 12.80 -3.27
N ILE A 6 4.63 11.89 -4.24
CA ILE A 6 5.24 10.55 -4.12
C ILE A 6 6.77 10.66 -4.26
N GLY A 7 7.23 11.67 -5.01
CA GLY A 7 8.63 11.88 -5.31
C GLY A 7 9.06 11.30 -6.67
N ILE A 8 8.13 10.70 -7.39
CA ILE A 8 8.30 10.21 -8.77
C ILE A 8 7.64 11.25 -9.67
N GLU A 9 8.47 12.07 -10.35
CA GLU A 9 8.01 13.27 -11.07
C GLU A 9 6.86 13.01 -12.05
N GLY A 10 6.93 11.95 -12.84
CA GLY A 10 5.87 11.62 -13.80
C GLY A 10 4.58 11.19 -13.13
N LEU A 11 4.66 10.47 -12.00
CA LEU A 11 3.50 10.06 -11.21
C LEU A 11 2.88 11.25 -10.47
N ASP A 12 3.71 12.12 -9.92
CA ASP A 12 3.24 13.37 -9.28
C ASP A 12 2.54 14.28 -10.28
N LYS A 13 3.02 14.35 -11.53
CA LYS A 13 2.32 15.05 -12.63
C LYS A 13 0.97 14.40 -12.96
N ALA A 14 0.91 13.07 -13.05
CA ALA A 14 -0.33 12.34 -13.30
C ALA A 14 -1.36 12.54 -12.17
N LEU A 15 -0.88 12.76 -10.95
CA LEU A 15 -1.70 13.07 -9.76
C LEU A 15 -1.90 14.58 -9.53
N HIS A 16 -1.53 15.43 -10.50
CA HIS A 16 -1.62 16.90 -10.42
C HIS A 16 -0.98 17.47 -9.14
N GLY A 17 0.22 16.99 -8.82
CA GLY A 17 1.05 17.44 -7.69
C GLY A 17 1.12 16.47 -6.51
N GLY A 18 0.56 15.28 -6.63
CA GLY A 18 0.64 14.25 -5.60
C GLY A 18 -0.71 13.83 -5.01
N ILE A 19 -0.67 13.07 -3.94
CA ILE A 19 -1.84 12.54 -3.24
C ILE A 19 -2.47 13.62 -2.36
N PRO A 20 -3.80 13.77 -2.29
CA PRO A 20 -4.43 14.64 -1.28
C PRO A 20 -4.04 14.16 0.13
N GLU A 21 -3.65 15.11 0.97
CA GLU A 21 -3.18 14.86 2.34
C GLU A 21 -4.20 14.05 3.15
N GLY A 22 -3.72 13.05 3.91
CA GLY A 22 -4.56 12.17 4.72
C GLY A 22 -5.30 11.07 3.95
N ASN A 23 -5.12 10.98 2.63
CA ASN A 23 -5.78 9.94 1.84
C ASN A 23 -5.06 8.58 1.95
N VAL A 24 -5.84 7.51 1.80
CA VAL A 24 -5.36 6.14 1.65
C VAL A 24 -5.46 5.75 0.19
N ILE A 25 -4.33 5.44 -0.44
CA ILE A 25 -4.23 5.06 -1.86
C ILE A 25 -3.85 3.58 -1.98
N LEU A 26 -4.61 2.85 -2.78
CA LEU A 26 -4.29 1.49 -3.18
C LEU A 26 -3.43 1.51 -4.45
N ILE A 27 -2.30 0.82 -4.40
CA ILE A 27 -1.48 0.50 -5.56
C ILE A 27 -1.63 -0.99 -5.82
N SER A 28 -2.24 -1.36 -6.92
CA SER A 28 -2.49 -2.75 -7.26
C SER A 28 -1.81 -3.15 -8.57
N GLY A 29 -1.32 -4.39 -8.62
CA GLY A 29 -0.63 -4.91 -9.81
C GLY A 29 -0.08 -6.30 -9.57
N SER A 30 0.29 -7.00 -10.65
CA SER A 30 0.92 -8.32 -10.53
C SER A 30 2.34 -8.24 -9.95
N ALA A 31 2.93 -9.39 -9.64
CA ALA A 31 4.31 -9.46 -9.16
C ALA A 31 5.29 -8.79 -10.16
N GLY A 32 6.30 -8.09 -9.63
CA GLY A 32 7.33 -7.45 -10.45
C GLY A 32 6.92 -6.14 -11.14
N THR A 33 5.72 -5.58 -10.88
CA THR A 33 5.28 -4.31 -11.49
C THR A 33 5.79 -3.06 -10.80
N GLY A 34 6.59 -3.18 -9.72
CA GLY A 34 7.21 -2.04 -9.02
C GLY A 34 6.40 -1.45 -7.89
N LYS A 35 5.39 -2.16 -7.35
CA LYS A 35 4.57 -1.69 -6.21
C LYS A 35 5.42 -1.31 -5.00
N THR A 36 6.27 -2.23 -4.55
CA THR A 36 7.20 -2.04 -3.43
C THR A 36 8.11 -0.83 -3.66
N LEU A 37 8.66 -0.70 -4.87
CA LEU A 37 9.56 0.40 -5.21
C LEU A 37 8.86 1.76 -5.23
N ILE A 38 7.58 1.83 -5.63
CA ILE A 38 6.78 3.05 -5.50
C ILE A 38 6.57 3.38 -4.02
N GLY A 39 6.26 2.37 -3.19
CA GLY A 39 6.15 2.54 -1.74
C GLY A 39 7.45 3.04 -1.10
N LEU A 40 8.59 2.43 -1.45
CA LEU A 40 9.91 2.88 -0.99
C LEU A 40 10.22 4.31 -1.44
N SER A 41 9.93 4.65 -2.71
CA SER A 41 10.07 6.02 -3.24
C SER A 41 9.28 7.02 -2.40
N PHE A 42 8.02 6.70 -2.10
CA PHE A 42 7.12 7.55 -1.31
C PHE A 42 7.68 7.87 0.07
N ILE A 43 8.21 6.85 0.76
CA ILE A 43 8.82 7.04 2.10
C ILE A 43 10.16 7.74 1.99
N TYR A 44 11.05 7.29 1.09
CA TYR A 44 12.39 7.85 0.95
C TYR A 44 12.36 9.34 0.58
N TYR A 45 11.59 9.70 -0.43
CA TYR A 45 11.49 11.11 -0.83
C TYR A 45 10.72 11.96 0.17
N GLY A 46 9.73 11.37 0.87
CA GLY A 46 9.07 12.02 1.99
C GLY A 46 10.06 12.45 3.07
N ALA A 47 10.88 11.53 3.51
CA ALA A 47 11.88 11.77 4.54
C ALA A 47 13.03 12.68 4.06
N SER A 48 13.60 12.38 2.86
CA SER A 48 14.83 13.04 2.39
C SER A 48 14.60 14.44 1.79
N LYS A 49 13.47 14.64 1.08
CA LYS A 49 13.20 15.93 0.39
C LYS A 49 12.22 16.82 1.11
N PHE A 50 11.25 16.23 1.83
CA PHE A 50 10.15 17.00 2.44
C PHE A 50 10.24 17.04 3.96
N ASN A 51 11.22 16.34 4.56
CA ASN A 51 11.36 16.18 6.02
C ASN A 51 10.06 15.65 6.67
N GLU A 52 9.36 14.78 5.97
CA GLU A 52 8.15 14.11 6.41
C GLU A 52 8.47 12.68 6.86
N PRO A 53 8.44 12.40 8.19
CA PRO A 53 8.74 11.08 8.70
C PRO A 53 7.74 10.04 8.19
N GLY A 54 8.22 8.81 7.94
CA GLY A 54 7.39 7.75 7.42
C GLY A 54 7.64 6.37 8.03
N VAL A 55 6.61 5.54 7.98
CA VAL A 55 6.68 4.12 8.38
C VAL A 55 6.43 3.26 7.17
N PHE A 56 7.35 2.33 6.89
CA PHE A 56 7.18 1.29 5.89
C PHE A 56 6.98 -0.06 6.58
N VAL A 57 5.84 -0.66 6.35
CA VAL A 57 5.49 -1.98 6.87
C VAL A 57 5.48 -2.97 5.73
N SER A 58 6.31 -3.99 5.83
CA SER A 58 6.37 -5.09 4.86
C SER A 58 5.91 -6.40 5.47
N THR A 59 5.24 -7.22 4.67
CA THR A 59 4.89 -8.60 5.00
C THR A 59 5.78 -9.61 4.30
N ASP A 60 6.51 -9.19 3.27
CA ASP A 60 7.23 -10.08 2.38
C ASP A 60 8.75 -9.92 2.50
N GLN A 61 9.22 -8.72 2.84
CA GLN A 61 10.64 -8.40 2.94
C GLN A 61 11.01 -7.93 4.35
N THR A 62 12.17 -8.36 4.82
CA THR A 62 12.77 -7.88 6.07
C THR A 62 13.30 -6.44 5.91
N PRO A 63 13.52 -5.70 7.02
CA PRO A 63 14.16 -4.39 6.96
C PRO A 63 15.53 -4.41 6.30
N GLU A 64 16.29 -5.48 6.46
CA GLU A 64 17.60 -5.68 5.86
C GLU A 64 17.50 -5.76 4.34
N GLU A 65 16.56 -6.57 3.82
CA GLU A 65 16.32 -6.71 2.37
C GLU A 65 15.85 -5.39 1.77
N LEU A 66 14.97 -4.65 2.44
CA LEU A 66 14.51 -3.33 1.98
C LEU A 66 15.66 -2.31 1.92
N ARG A 67 16.60 -2.33 2.89
CA ARG A 67 17.79 -1.47 2.86
C ARG A 67 18.71 -1.84 1.70
N GLU A 68 18.94 -3.12 1.45
CA GLU A 68 19.76 -3.58 0.33
C GLU A 68 19.11 -3.21 -1.03
N GLU A 69 17.80 -3.39 -1.17
CA GLU A 69 17.09 -2.98 -2.37
C GLU A 69 17.23 -1.46 -2.61
N ALA A 70 17.04 -0.65 -1.58
CA ALA A 70 17.15 0.80 -1.65
C ALA A 70 18.56 1.29 -2.03
N LYS A 71 19.61 0.59 -1.58
CA LYS A 71 21.02 0.90 -1.93
C LYS A 71 21.27 0.81 -3.43
N ASN A 72 20.57 -0.07 -4.16
CA ASN A 72 20.71 -0.18 -5.62
C ASN A 72 20.30 1.12 -6.35
N PHE A 73 19.50 1.95 -5.69
CA PHE A 73 19.04 3.24 -6.21
C PHE A 73 19.77 4.44 -5.55
N GLY A 74 20.80 4.16 -4.74
CA GLY A 74 21.53 5.19 -4.01
C GLY A 74 20.76 5.78 -2.82
N TRP A 75 19.76 5.07 -2.30
CA TRP A 75 18.93 5.52 -1.17
C TRP A 75 19.46 4.95 0.14
N ASP A 76 19.94 5.82 1.02
CA ASP A 76 20.41 5.45 2.36
C ASP A 76 19.25 5.50 3.36
N LEU A 77 18.58 4.36 3.55
CA LEU A 77 17.49 4.23 4.52
C LEU A 77 18.01 4.22 5.96
N GLU A 78 19.22 3.69 6.22
CA GLU A 78 19.80 3.64 7.55
C GLU A 78 20.07 5.05 8.10
N GLU A 79 20.51 5.98 7.23
CA GLU A 79 20.70 7.37 7.62
C GLU A 79 19.38 8.02 8.03
N LEU A 80 18.29 7.75 7.31
CA LEU A 80 16.97 8.27 7.63
C LEU A 80 16.41 7.68 8.93
N GLU A 81 16.65 6.40 9.20
CA GLU A 81 16.27 5.75 10.46
C GLU A 81 17.01 6.40 11.66
N LYS A 82 18.34 6.65 11.53
CA LYS A 82 19.15 7.33 12.54
C LYS A 82 18.64 8.75 12.83
N LYS A 83 18.08 9.42 11.82
CA LYS A 83 17.49 10.78 11.95
C LYS A 83 16.06 10.77 12.48
N ASN A 84 15.48 9.61 12.83
CA ASN A 84 14.08 9.43 13.19
C ASN A 84 13.08 9.89 12.09
N LEU A 85 13.47 9.81 10.83
CA LEU A 85 12.64 10.14 9.68
C LEU A 85 12.06 8.90 9.00
N LEU A 86 12.48 7.70 9.42
CA LEU A 86 12.03 6.44 8.88
C LEU A 86 11.93 5.36 9.96
N ARG A 87 10.91 4.51 9.85
CA ARG A 87 10.86 3.19 10.51
C ARG A 87 10.50 2.14 9.47
N LEU A 88 11.33 1.11 9.40
CA LEU A 88 11.04 -0.13 8.67
C LEU A 88 10.53 -1.17 9.66
N HIS A 89 9.45 -1.84 9.32
CA HIS A 89 8.89 -2.90 10.15
C HIS A 89 8.45 -4.08 9.27
N HIS A 90 8.86 -5.28 9.69
CA HIS A 90 8.41 -6.51 9.06
C HIS A 90 7.37 -7.18 9.95
N ILE A 91 6.25 -7.59 9.36
CA ILE A 91 5.22 -8.39 10.00
C ILE A 91 5.39 -9.83 9.51
N ASP A 92 5.85 -10.70 10.40
CA ASP A 92 5.82 -12.13 10.14
C ASP A 92 4.41 -12.67 10.39
N VAL A 93 3.61 -12.73 9.33
CA VAL A 93 2.21 -13.19 9.38
C VAL A 93 2.06 -14.63 9.88
N THR A 94 3.16 -15.40 9.92
CA THR A 94 3.14 -16.78 10.44
C THR A 94 3.29 -16.84 11.95
N GLN A 95 3.84 -15.80 12.55
CA GLN A 95 4.17 -15.75 13.99
C GLN A 95 3.34 -14.71 14.75
N GLU A 96 3.04 -13.56 14.11
CA GLU A 96 2.24 -12.51 14.73
C GLU A 96 0.75 -12.88 14.70
N LYS A 97 0.14 -12.97 15.90
CA LYS A 97 -1.27 -13.29 16.10
C LYS A 97 -2.03 -12.05 16.55
N ASP A 98 -3.34 -12.04 16.32
CA ASP A 98 -4.31 -11.13 16.97
C ASP A 98 -4.29 -9.67 16.52
N MET A 99 -4.06 -9.36 15.25
CA MET A 99 -4.07 -7.97 14.70
C MET A 99 -3.23 -6.97 15.54
N VAL A 100 -2.32 -7.48 16.39
CA VAL A 100 -1.41 -6.65 17.22
C VAL A 100 -0.56 -5.73 16.35
N TYR A 101 -0.27 -6.16 15.12
CA TYR A 101 0.44 -5.37 14.13
C TYR A 101 -0.21 -4.00 13.84
N LEU A 102 -1.55 -3.89 13.92
CA LEU A 102 -2.22 -2.58 13.74
C LEU A 102 -1.89 -1.60 14.87
N THR A 103 -1.79 -2.10 16.10
CA THR A 103 -1.37 -1.29 17.25
C THR A 103 0.10 -0.90 17.07
N LYS A 104 0.93 -1.86 16.67
CA LYS A 104 2.36 -1.62 16.42
C LYS A 104 2.60 -0.56 15.35
N ILE A 105 1.89 -0.61 14.22
CA ILE A 105 1.97 0.40 13.16
C ILE A 105 1.64 1.80 13.71
N ASN A 106 0.58 1.91 14.51
CA ASN A 106 0.19 3.16 15.14
C ASN A 106 1.25 3.69 16.10
N ASP A 107 1.84 2.81 16.91
CA ASP A 107 2.85 3.19 17.88
C ASP A 107 4.13 3.67 17.19
N LEU A 108 4.57 2.96 16.14
CA LEU A 108 5.69 3.38 15.30
C LEU A 108 5.42 4.74 14.63
N ALA A 109 4.20 4.94 14.12
CA ALA A 109 3.83 6.21 13.51
C ALA A 109 3.86 7.36 14.52
N LYS A 110 3.39 7.14 15.75
CA LYS A 110 3.43 8.14 16.82
C LYS A 110 4.85 8.41 17.30
N GLU A 111 5.69 7.38 17.40
CA GLU A 111 7.08 7.50 17.86
C GLU A 111 7.86 8.54 17.07
N ILE A 112 7.71 8.56 15.76
CA ILE A 112 8.43 9.48 14.87
C ILE A 112 7.57 10.64 14.36
N ASN A 113 6.32 10.80 14.82
CA ASN A 113 5.35 11.74 14.29
C ASN A 113 5.16 11.58 12.77
N ALA A 114 4.98 10.36 12.32
CA ALA A 114 4.89 10.02 10.92
C ALA A 114 3.84 10.84 10.17
N LYS A 115 4.15 11.19 8.93
CA LYS A 115 3.25 11.81 7.95
C LYS A 115 2.87 10.86 6.83
N ARG A 116 3.67 9.79 6.65
CA ARG A 116 3.50 8.81 5.60
C ARG A 116 3.50 7.40 6.16
N ILE A 117 2.61 6.55 5.65
CA ILE A 117 2.59 5.11 5.98
C ILE A 117 2.51 4.32 4.68
N VAL A 118 3.30 3.25 4.59
CA VAL A 118 3.19 2.24 3.53
C VAL A 118 2.91 0.88 4.16
N ILE A 119 1.97 0.13 3.59
CA ILE A 119 1.73 -1.28 3.91
C ILE A 119 1.90 -2.10 2.64
N ASP A 120 2.88 -2.97 2.61
CA ASP A 120 3.24 -3.84 1.48
C ASP A 120 3.37 -5.30 1.96
N SER A 121 2.33 -6.16 1.83
CA SER A 121 1.09 -5.95 1.12
C SER A 121 -0.16 -6.25 1.98
N LEU A 122 -1.30 -5.64 1.63
CA LEU A 122 -2.60 -6.01 2.20
C LEU A 122 -2.99 -7.44 1.86
N THR A 123 -2.56 -7.93 0.69
CA THR A 123 -2.86 -9.28 0.22
C THR A 123 -2.34 -10.31 1.21
N THR A 124 -1.06 -10.25 1.55
CA THR A 124 -0.42 -11.18 2.48
C THR A 124 -1.03 -11.09 3.88
N LEU A 125 -1.31 -9.87 4.38
CA LEU A 125 -1.97 -9.69 5.67
C LEU A 125 -3.34 -10.38 5.77
N THR A 126 -4.02 -10.60 4.66
CA THR A 126 -5.37 -11.18 4.65
C THR A 126 -5.41 -12.64 4.26
N GLU A 127 -4.39 -13.14 3.58
CA GLU A 127 -4.28 -14.55 3.21
C GLU A 127 -3.86 -15.44 4.40
N PHE A 128 -3.12 -14.90 5.35
CA PHE A 128 -2.59 -15.63 6.50
C PHE A 128 -3.29 -15.30 7.83
N LEU A 129 -4.60 -15.01 7.79
CA LEU A 129 -5.39 -14.75 8.99
C LEU A 129 -5.38 -15.95 9.93
N SER A 130 -5.01 -15.72 11.19
CA SER A 130 -5.09 -16.75 12.21
C SER A 130 -6.54 -17.07 12.59
N PRO A 131 -6.83 -18.27 13.13
CA PRO A 131 -8.15 -18.58 13.68
C PRO A 131 -8.64 -17.57 14.74
N MET A 132 -7.71 -16.96 15.47
CA MET A 132 -8.03 -15.98 16.51
C MET A 132 -8.45 -14.64 15.89
N GLU A 133 -7.76 -14.16 14.85
CA GLU A 133 -8.16 -12.97 14.07
C GLU A 133 -9.54 -13.15 13.43
N ILE A 134 -9.85 -14.38 13.03
CA ILE A 134 -11.18 -14.76 12.55
C ILE A 134 -12.24 -14.55 13.64
N VAL A 135 -11.96 -14.96 14.87
CA VAL A 135 -12.88 -14.80 16.02
C VAL A 135 -13.03 -13.33 16.38
N GLU A 136 -11.95 -12.56 16.45
CA GLU A 136 -12.00 -11.12 16.73
C GLU A 136 -12.71 -10.34 15.64
N ALA A 137 -12.50 -10.68 14.36
CA ALA A 137 -13.22 -10.09 13.24
C ALA A 137 -14.74 -10.31 13.35
N ARG A 138 -15.16 -11.42 13.96
CA ARG A 138 -16.56 -11.78 14.22
C ARG A 138 -17.22 -11.04 15.40
N GLY A 139 -16.50 -10.19 16.13
CA GLY A 139 -17.06 -9.41 17.24
C GLY A 139 -16.75 -9.96 18.63
N GLY A 140 -15.75 -10.82 18.76
CA GLY A 140 -15.22 -11.30 20.05
C GLY A 140 -16.24 -12.01 20.94
N LYS A 141 -16.26 -11.67 22.23
CA LYS A 141 -17.11 -12.32 23.26
C LYS A 141 -18.61 -12.36 22.95
N LEU A 142 -19.14 -11.39 22.22
CA LEU A 142 -20.55 -11.38 21.84
C LEU A 142 -20.87 -12.53 20.87
N PHE A 143 -19.90 -12.90 20.04
CA PHE A 143 -20.06 -14.00 19.09
C PHE A 143 -19.88 -15.37 19.75
N GLU A 144 -19.02 -15.48 20.77
CA GLU A 144 -18.91 -16.69 21.59
C GLU A 144 -20.25 -17.02 22.27
N THR A 145 -20.95 -15.98 22.73
CA THR A 145 -22.26 -16.15 23.40
C THR A 145 -23.41 -16.44 22.42
N LEU A 146 -23.41 -15.79 21.25
CA LEU A 146 -24.44 -15.95 20.22
C LEU A 146 -24.14 -17.07 19.23
N GLY A 147 -22.88 -17.34 18.93
CA GLY A 147 -22.45 -18.38 17.99
C GLY A 147 -22.72 -19.81 18.47
N SER A 148 -22.88 -20.00 19.81
CA SER A 148 -23.34 -21.27 20.35
C SER A 148 -24.83 -21.55 20.08
N ILE A 149 -25.59 -20.52 19.69
CA ILE A 149 -27.03 -20.60 19.45
C ILE A 149 -27.35 -20.67 17.95
N VAL A 150 -26.58 -19.98 17.10
CA VAL A 150 -26.77 -19.99 15.65
C VAL A 150 -25.40 -19.98 14.95
N PRO A 151 -24.92 -21.10 14.43
CA PRO A 151 -23.72 -21.11 13.60
C PRO A 151 -24.02 -20.39 12.27
N VAL A 152 -23.59 -19.14 12.15
CA VAL A 152 -23.58 -18.45 10.84
C VAL A 152 -22.29 -18.86 10.13
N PRO A 153 -22.35 -19.65 9.05
CA PRO A 153 -21.17 -20.01 8.28
C PRO A 153 -20.67 -18.77 7.54
N MET A 154 -19.72 -18.06 8.14
CA MET A 154 -19.00 -17.01 7.43
C MET A 154 -17.89 -17.66 6.58
N SER A 155 -17.90 -17.41 5.28
CA SER A 155 -16.81 -17.87 4.41
C SER A 155 -15.51 -17.15 4.78
N GLU A 156 -14.37 -17.81 4.57
CA GLU A 156 -13.02 -17.19 4.74
C GLU A 156 -12.93 -15.83 4.03
N THR A 157 -13.53 -15.72 2.85
CA THR A 157 -13.61 -14.48 2.08
C THR A 157 -14.32 -13.34 2.84
N MET A 158 -15.40 -13.62 3.57
CA MET A 158 -16.10 -12.59 4.36
C MET A 158 -15.26 -12.11 5.54
N ILE A 159 -14.49 -13.01 6.12
CA ILE A 159 -13.59 -12.72 7.24
C ILE A 159 -12.44 -11.84 6.75
N ALA A 160 -11.76 -12.23 5.68
CA ALA A 160 -10.71 -11.45 5.05
C ALA A 160 -11.20 -10.02 4.73
N LYS A 161 -12.38 -9.88 4.14
CA LYS A 161 -13.00 -8.57 3.87
C LYS A 161 -13.22 -7.74 5.13
N SER A 162 -13.67 -8.36 6.24
CA SER A 162 -13.87 -7.64 7.50
C SER A 162 -12.55 -7.13 8.11
N VAL A 163 -11.47 -7.87 7.97
CA VAL A 163 -10.13 -7.47 8.40
C VAL A 163 -9.63 -6.30 7.56
N ILE A 164 -9.75 -6.36 6.24
CA ILE A 164 -9.40 -5.25 5.36
C ILE A 164 -10.13 -3.96 5.75
N ILE A 165 -11.44 -4.08 6.00
CA ILE A 165 -12.24 -2.93 6.46
C ILE A 165 -11.67 -2.33 7.75
N LYS A 166 -11.27 -3.18 8.72
CA LYS A 166 -10.67 -2.71 9.98
C LYS A 166 -9.33 -2.02 9.74
N ILE A 167 -8.44 -2.62 8.93
CA ILE A 167 -7.14 -2.04 8.58
C ILE A 167 -7.32 -0.66 7.95
N LEU A 168 -8.11 -0.58 6.87
CA LEU A 168 -8.30 0.67 6.15
C LEU A 168 -8.99 1.75 6.97
N LYS A 169 -9.98 1.37 7.82
CA LYS A 169 -10.58 2.30 8.78
C LYS A 169 -9.56 2.83 9.78
N LYS A 170 -8.66 1.97 10.27
CA LYS A 170 -7.63 2.37 11.22
C LYS A 170 -6.62 3.33 10.58
N LEU A 171 -6.19 3.06 9.34
CA LEU A 171 -5.32 3.96 8.59
C LEU A 171 -5.97 5.33 8.36
N LYS A 172 -7.26 5.38 8.02
CA LYS A 172 -8.01 6.64 7.85
C LYS A 172 -8.20 7.44 9.15
N GLN A 173 -7.97 6.85 10.29
CA GLN A 173 -7.99 7.53 11.59
C GLN A 173 -6.62 8.11 11.96
N THR A 174 -5.59 7.82 11.19
CA THR A 174 -4.28 8.47 11.33
C THR A 174 -4.29 9.78 10.54
N ASP A 175 -3.46 10.73 10.96
CA ASP A 175 -3.23 11.96 10.20
C ASP A 175 -2.20 11.77 9.08
N CYS A 176 -1.95 10.51 8.68
CA CYS A 176 -0.95 10.15 7.69
C CYS A 176 -1.56 9.98 6.30
N THR A 177 -0.80 10.34 5.27
CA THR A 177 -1.08 9.90 3.90
C THR A 177 -0.54 8.49 3.72
N CYS A 178 -1.39 7.57 3.26
CA CYS A 178 -1.07 6.15 3.25
C CYS A 178 -1.04 5.57 1.83
N LEU A 179 -0.04 4.73 1.54
CA LEU A 179 -0.06 3.82 0.41
C LEU A 179 -0.25 2.40 0.92
N VAL A 180 -1.12 1.64 0.28
CA VAL A 180 -1.29 0.22 0.54
C VAL A 180 -1.17 -0.53 -0.78
N THR A 181 -0.49 -1.67 -0.79
CA THR A 181 -0.34 -2.46 -2.01
C THR A 181 -1.23 -3.69 -2.00
N SER A 182 -1.64 -4.13 -3.19
CA SER A 182 -2.38 -5.37 -3.39
C SER A 182 -1.85 -6.09 -4.62
N GLU A 183 -1.66 -7.40 -4.51
CA GLU A 183 -1.28 -8.23 -5.64
C GLU A 183 -2.50 -8.56 -6.49
N LEU A 184 -2.35 -8.44 -7.82
CA LEU A 184 -3.36 -8.84 -8.77
C LEU A 184 -2.92 -10.11 -9.52
N PRO A 185 -3.85 -11.01 -9.84
CA PRO A 185 -3.59 -12.06 -10.82
C PRO A 185 -3.19 -11.45 -12.17
N GLU A 186 -2.34 -12.13 -12.91
CA GLU A 186 -1.90 -11.66 -14.25
C GLU A 186 -3.06 -11.51 -15.24
N SER A 187 -4.13 -12.27 -15.03
CA SER A 187 -5.34 -12.22 -15.86
C SER A 187 -6.54 -11.71 -15.05
N GLY A 188 -7.30 -10.79 -15.63
CA GLY A 188 -8.55 -10.29 -15.04
C GLY A 188 -8.62 -8.76 -15.01
N GLU A 189 -9.85 -8.26 -14.85
CA GLU A 189 -10.15 -6.81 -14.78
C GLU A 189 -10.25 -6.27 -13.35
N TRP A 190 -9.74 -7.03 -12.38
CA TRP A 190 -9.82 -6.70 -10.95
C TRP A 190 -8.98 -5.45 -10.61
N LEU A 191 -9.49 -4.63 -9.71
CA LEU A 191 -8.78 -3.46 -9.16
C LEU A 191 -8.11 -3.76 -7.82
N SER A 192 -8.57 -4.80 -7.10
CA SER A 192 -7.92 -5.37 -5.92
C SER A 192 -8.15 -6.87 -5.89
N ARG A 193 -7.28 -7.63 -5.20
CA ARG A 193 -7.44 -9.09 -5.05
C ARG A 193 -8.67 -9.44 -4.22
N ASP A 194 -8.95 -8.65 -3.20
CA ASP A 194 -10.05 -8.84 -2.26
C ASP A 194 -11.41 -8.34 -2.77
N THR A 195 -11.45 -7.58 -3.86
CA THR A 195 -12.65 -6.97 -4.46
C THR A 195 -13.42 -6.01 -3.54
N VAL A 196 -12.77 -5.46 -2.52
CA VAL A 196 -13.38 -4.55 -1.54
C VAL A 196 -12.52 -3.32 -1.31
N SER A 197 -11.20 -3.47 -1.27
CA SER A 197 -10.26 -2.38 -0.98
C SER A 197 -10.47 -1.18 -1.89
N GLU A 198 -10.72 -1.40 -3.19
CA GLU A 198 -10.96 -0.34 -4.18
C GLU A 198 -12.14 0.56 -3.86
N PHE A 199 -13.14 0.06 -3.14
CA PHE A 199 -14.31 0.86 -2.72
C PHE A 199 -14.03 1.67 -1.45
N LEU A 200 -13.16 1.17 -0.58
CA LEU A 200 -12.89 1.73 0.75
C LEU A 200 -11.80 2.79 0.73
N VAL A 201 -10.80 2.64 -0.14
CA VAL A 201 -9.69 3.60 -0.28
C VAL A 201 -10.13 4.89 -0.98
N ASP A 202 -9.31 5.93 -0.88
CA ASP A 202 -9.60 7.25 -1.47
C ASP A 202 -9.05 7.37 -2.89
N GLY A 203 -8.07 6.56 -3.26
CA GLY A 203 -7.57 6.47 -4.63
C GLY A 203 -7.11 5.07 -4.98
N VAL A 204 -7.09 4.78 -6.28
CA VAL A 204 -6.63 3.51 -6.84
C VAL A 204 -5.71 3.79 -8.02
N ILE A 205 -4.52 3.23 -7.97
CA ILE A 205 -3.53 3.22 -9.05
C ILE A 205 -3.31 1.77 -9.44
N THR A 206 -3.47 1.42 -10.71
CA THR A 206 -3.24 0.07 -11.21
C THR A 206 -1.96 0.00 -12.03
N LEU A 207 -1.21 -1.07 -11.84
CA LEU A 207 0.01 -1.40 -12.56
C LEU A 207 -0.21 -2.71 -13.31
N ARG A 208 -0.15 -2.68 -14.64
CA ARG A 208 -0.38 -3.85 -15.47
C ARG A 208 0.79 -4.10 -16.43
N PRO A 209 1.34 -5.31 -16.49
CA PRO A 209 2.35 -5.64 -17.49
C PRO A 209 1.76 -5.44 -18.89
N PHE A 210 2.52 -4.84 -19.78
CA PHE A 210 2.13 -4.71 -21.18
C PHE A 210 2.20 -6.10 -21.86
N LYS A 211 1.09 -6.51 -22.48
CA LYS A 211 0.93 -7.88 -23.02
C LYS A 211 2.02 -8.35 -23.99
N TYR A 212 2.74 -7.42 -24.64
CA TYR A 212 3.68 -7.72 -25.71
C TYR A 212 5.12 -7.27 -25.43
N ALA A 213 5.38 -6.55 -24.34
CA ALA A 213 6.72 -6.14 -23.93
C ALA A 213 6.92 -6.38 -22.44
N ARG A 214 7.79 -7.33 -22.08
CA ARG A 214 8.06 -7.71 -20.69
C ARG A 214 8.69 -6.60 -19.83
N SER A 215 9.19 -5.52 -20.46
CA SER A 215 9.86 -4.41 -19.77
C SER A 215 8.94 -3.24 -19.43
N ASP A 216 7.76 -3.15 -20.04
CA ASP A 216 6.88 -2.01 -19.87
C ASP A 216 5.70 -2.38 -19.00
N VAL A 217 5.44 -1.54 -18.00
CA VAL A 217 4.28 -1.65 -17.13
C VAL A 217 3.40 -0.45 -17.36
N ASP A 218 2.14 -0.70 -17.63
CA ASP A 218 1.13 0.34 -17.76
C ASP A 218 0.63 0.78 -16.39
N LEU A 219 0.61 2.10 -16.16
CA LEU A 219 0.07 2.73 -14.96
C LEU A 219 -1.18 3.53 -15.32
N LEU A 220 -2.26 3.28 -14.60
CA LEU A 220 -3.49 4.06 -14.70
C LEU A 220 -3.93 4.51 -13.32
N VAL A 221 -4.22 5.82 -13.18
CA VAL A 221 -4.93 6.35 -12.01
C VAL A 221 -6.42 6.15 -12.25
N VAL A 222 -7.01 5.14 -11.60
CA VAL A 222 -8.42 4.76 -11.79
C VAL A 222 -9.34 5.69 -11.01
N LYS A 223 -8.91 6.11 -9.82
CA LYS A 223 -9.72 6.88 -8.88
C LYS A 223 -8.83 7.74 -8.00
N LEU A 224 -9.25 8.97 -7.73
CA LEU A 224 -8.67 9.83 -6.72
C LEU A 224 -9.77 10.73 -6.12
N ARG A 225 -10.16 10.47 -4.87
CA ARG A 225 -11.10 11.31 -4.14
C ARG A 225 -10.43 12.62 -3.73
N TYR A 226 -11.20 13.69 -3.69
CA TYR A 226 -10.76 15.03 -3.26
C TYR A 226 -9.67 15.65 -4.14
N GLY A 227 -9.50 15.15 -5.37
CA GLY A 227 -8.53 15.65 -6.32
C GLY A 227 -8.81 15.23 -7.75
N ASP A 228 -8.34 16.04 -8.68
CA ASP A 228 -8.27 15.68 -10.08
C ASP A 228 -6.96 14.94 -10.38
N HIS A 229 -6.96 14.15 -11.45
CA HIS A 229 -5.82 13.35 -11.91
C HIS A 229 -5.88 13.11 -13.41
N SER A 230 -4.77 12.75 -14.03
CA SER A 230 -4.72 12.31 -15.41
C SER A 230 -5.62 11.09 -15.64
N LYS A 231 -6.35 11.11 -16.75
CA LYS A 231 -7.12 9.96 -17.26
C LYS A 231 -6.34 9.13 -18.27
N ASP A 232 -5.13 9.59 -18.61
CA ASP A 232 -4.30 8.94 -19.61
C ASP A 232 -3.63 7.71 -19.01
N LEU A 233 -3.31 6.76 -19.88
CA LEU A 233 -2.43 5.66 -19.58
C LEU A 233 -0.98 6.19 -19.51
N HIS A 234 -0.23 5.76 -18.50
CA HIS A 234 1.17 6.09 -18.34
C HIS A 234 2.03 4.82 -18.42
N LYS A 235 3.30 4.96 -18.72
CA LYS A 235 4.25 3.84 -18.71
C LYS A 235 5.23 3.97 -17.58
N ILE A 236 5.49 2.86 -16.90
CA ILE A 236 6.52 2.74 -15.87
C ILE A 236 7.73 2.02 -16.47
N SER A 237 8.90 2.53 -16.15
CA SER A 237 10.18 1.83 -16.29
C SER A 237 10.95 1.88 -14.97
N ILE A 238 11.61 0.78 -14.62
CA ILE A 238 12.52 0.71 -13.47
C ILE A 238 13.92 0.93 -13.99
N THR A 239 14.59 1.94 -13.47
CA THR A 239 15.94 2.35 -13.85
C THR A 239 16.88 2.26 -12.64
N ASP A 240 18.15 2.54 -12.83
CA ASP A 240 19.16 2.68 -11.77
C ASP A 240 18.87 3.83 -10.78
N LYS A 241 17.92 4.72 -11.12
CA LYS A 241 17.48 5.83 -10.25
C LYS A 241 16.14 5.58 -9.56
N GLY A 242 15.56 4.41 -9.74
CA GLY A 242 14.24 4.05 -9.24
C GLY A 242 13.18 4.00 -10.33
N VAL A 243 11.95 4.34 -9.97
CA VAL A 243 10.79 4.32 -10.87
C VAL A 243 10.73 5.60 -11.68
N GLU A 244 10.66 5.46 -12.99
CA GLU A 244 10.32 6.54 -13.91
C GLU A 244 8.91 6.31 -14.48
N VAL A 245 8.11 7.39 -14.54
CA VAL A 245 6.77 7.36 -15.13
C VAL A 245 6.72 8.37 -16.28
N LYS A 246 6.32 7.90 -17.45
CA LYS A 246 6.19 8.70 -18.68
C LYS A 246 4.75 8.67 -19.16
N PRO A 247 4.21 9.79 -19.71
CA PRO A 247 2.93 9.75 -20.40
C PRO A 247 2.95 8.69 -21.51
N ALA A 248 1.84 7.99 -21.71
CA ALA A 248 1.72 7.13 -22.89
C ALA A 248 1.76 7.99 -24.17
N GLU A 249 2.30 7.43 -25.22
CA GLU A 249 2.25 8.08 -26.54
C GLU A 249 0.78 8.28 -26.96
N LYS A 250 0.44 9.51 -27.39
CA LYS A 250 -0.91 9.82 -27.85
C LYS A 250 -1.28 8.93 -29.04
N GLY A 251 -2.24 8.06 -28.88
CA GLY A 251 -2.75 7.22 -29.97
C GLY A 251 -3.12 5.79 -29.59
N VAL A 252 -2.85 5.34 -28.38
CA VAL A 252 -3.33 4.03 -27.92
C VAL A 252 -4.73 4.21 -27.32
N VAL A 253 -5.74 4.06 -28.16
CA VAL A 253 -7.12 3.86 -27.71
C VAL A 253 -7.22 2.39 -27.31
N ILE A 254 -7.59 2.13 -26.05
CA ILE A 254 -7.88 0.80 -25.50
C ILE A 254 -9.24 0.33 -26.01
#